data_a3883a538bdaa5447ccb6183b07a2bd4
#
_entry.id   a3883a538bdaa5447ccb6183b07a2bd4
#
_cell.length_a   1.000
_cell.length_b   1.000
_cell.length_c   1.000
_cell.angle_alpha   90.00
_cell.angle_beta   90.00
_cell.angle_gamma   90.00
#
_symmetry.space_group_name_H-M   'P 1'
#
loop_
_entity.id
_entity.type
_entity.pdbx_description
1 polymer ?
#
loop_
_entity_poly.entity_id
_entity_poly.type
_entity_poly.pdbx_seq_one_letter_code
_entity_poly.pdbx_strand_id
1 'polypeptide(L)'
;IDEPFIGQLEDLQEQRVGVEKDYFADEILQKNFPKIQRVPYTNIHDLLSALALKRIDYAVTNHASASYTVQHLQITGIKLAAITPFQSPLTIGVRNDWPELIPILNKALADISPQQHQEIRQRWLSVHKQNVYLSDVWRLHPDIVLIALLVLALLVITTIVFYFRQRL
;
A
#
# COMPACT_ATOMS: atom_id res chain seq x y z
N ILE A 1 10.38 -9.45 -0.39
CA ILE A 1 9.61 -8.77 0.68
C ILE A 1 8.73 -9.85 1.27
N ASP A 2 9.24 -10.50 2.33
CA ASP A 2 8.66 -11.74 2.86
C ASP A 2 7.80 -11.52 4.11
N GLU A 3 7.53 -10.24 4.47
CA GLU A 3 6.70 -9.94 5.63
C GLU A 3 5.24 -10.27 5.35
N PRO A 4 4.54 -10.94 6.30
CA PRO A 4 3.15 -11.34 6.14
C PRO A 4 2.23 -10.12 6.00
N PHE A 5 1.09 -10.35 5.39
CA PHE A 5 0.01 -9.36 5.37
C PHE A 5 -0.54 -9.22 6.80
N ILE A 6 -0.63 -8.00 7.30
CA ILE A 6 -1.07 -7.74 8.68
C ILE A 6 -2.59 -7.69 8.71
N GLY A 7 -3.21 -8.47 9.60
CA GLY A 7 -4.65 -8.45 9.81
C GLY A 7 -5.13 -7.25 10.63
N GLN A 8 -4.42 -6.94 11.71
CA GLN A 8 -4.77 -5.88 12.66
C GLN A 8 -3.53 -5.16 13.17
N LEU A 9 -3.69 -3.92 13.69
CA LEU A 9 -2.57 -3.15 14.26
C LEU A 9 -1.98 -3.81 15.52
N GLU A 10 -2.77 -4.58 16.23
CA GLU A 10 -2.36 -5.35 17.40
C GLU A 10 -1.24 -6.36 17.09
N ASP A 11 -1.17 -6.84 15.86
CA ASP A 11 -0.15 -7.80 15.41
C ASP A 11 1.25 -7.16 15.35
N LEU A 12 1.33 -5.82 15.47
CA LEU A 12 2.58 -5.06 15.45
C LEU A 12 3.25 -4.86 16.82
N GLN A 13 2.73 -5.46 17.91
CA GLN A 13 3.20 -5.16 19.27
C GLN A 13 4.68 -5.47 19.52
N GLU A 14 5.24 -6.46 18.83
CA GLU A 14 6.66 -6.84 18.98
C GLU A 14 7.54 -6.30 17.85
N GLN A 15 6.99 -5.49 16.96
CA GLN A 15 7.66 -4.97 15.78
C GLN A 15 8.11 -3.52 15.98
N ARG A 16 9.20 -3.14 15.30
CA ARG A 16 9.66 -1.75 15.25
C ARG A 16 8.81 -0.99 14.24
N VAL A 17 7.91 -0.15 14.74
CA VAL A 17 6.95 0.59 13.92
C VAL A 17 7.36 2.05 13.81
N GLY A 18 7.81 2.45 12.63
CA GLY A 18 8.12 3.85 12.35
C GLY A 18 6.87 4.69 12.18
N VAL A 19 6.93 5.93 12.69
CA VAL A 19 5.89 6.95 12.56
C VAL A 19 6.51 8.32 12.32
N GLU A 20 5.76 9.22 11.71
CA GLU A 20 6.13 10.64 11.70
C GLU A 20 5.78 11.24 13.08
N LYS A 21 6.81 11.81 13.73
CA LYS A 21 6.69 12.38 15.06
C LYS A 21 5.62 13.48 15.10
N ASP A 22 4.79 13.46 16.14
CA ASP A 22 3.74 14.45 16.40
C ASP A 22 2.67 14.55 15.30
N TYR A 23 2.59 13.54 14.40
CA TYR A 23 1.52 13.42 13.40
C TYR A 23 0.42 12.46 13.88
N PHE A 24 -0.71 12.49 13.19
CA PHE A 24 -1.91 11.72 13.52
C PHE A 24 -1.63 10.23 13.78
N ALA A 25 -0.77 9.58 12.98
CA ALA A 25 -0.40 8.18 13.17
C ALA A 25 0.33 7.94 14.49
N ASP A 26 1.25 8.82 14.86
CA ASP A 26 1.98 8.76 16.13
C ASP A 26 1.03 8.91 17.33
N GLU A 27 0.13 9.88 17.29
CA GLU A 27 -0.87 10.11 18.34
C GLU A 27 -1.81 8.91 18.49
N ILE A 28 -2.32 8.35 17.39
CA ILE A 28 -3.22 7.19 17.42
C ILE A 28 -2.52 5.98 18.02
N LEU A 29 -1.30 5.67 17.59
CA LEU A 29 -0.55 4.54 18.13
C LEU A 29 -0.23 4.75 19.60
N GLN A 30 0.16 5.95 19.99
CA GLN A 30 0.44 6.27 21.40
C GLN A 30 -0.76 6.06 22.30
N LYS A 31 -1.94 6.51 21.85
CA LYS A 31 -3.15 6.50 22.64
C LYS A 31 -3.81 5.11 22.69
N ASN A 32 -3.92 4.45 21.53
CA ASN A 32 -4.72 3.24 21.38
C ASN A 32 -3.90 1.96 21.41
N PHE A 33 -2.59 2.03 21.10
CA PHE A 33 -1.70 0.87 20.99
C PHE A 33 -0.37 1.08 21.73
N PRO A 34 -0.40 1.36 23.05
CA PRO A 34 0.80 1.72 23.81
C PRO A 34 1.86 0.62 23.88
N LYS A 35 1.51 -0.63 23.53
CA LYS A 35 2.43 -1.77 23.48
C LYS A 35 3.28 -1.82 22.21
N ILE A 36 2.92 -1.08 21.16
CA ILE A 36 3.67 -1.03 19.92
C ILE A 36 4.96 -0.23 20.15
N GLN A 37 6.09 -0.80 19.74
CA GLN A 37 7.39 -0.13 19.80
C GLN A 37 7.48 0.94 18.69
N ARG A 38 7.09 2.16 19.01
CA ARG A 38 7.12 3.29 18.07
C ARG A 38 8.55 3.85 17.91
N VAL A 39 8.94 4.06 16.64
CA VAL A 39 10.21 4.71 16.27
C VAL A 39 9.87 6.01 15.54
N PRO A 40 9.97 7.17 16.21
CA PRO A 40 9.59 8.45 15.61
C PRO A 40 10.64 8.96 14.63
N TYR A 41 10.19 9.44 13.47
CA TYR A 41 10.99 10.11 12.43
C TYR A 41 10.50 11.55 12.23
N THR A 42 11.41 12.43 11.84
CA THR A 42 11.09 13.85 11.63
C THR A 42 10.21 14.11 10.42
N ASN A 43 10.33 13.27 9.40
CA ASN A 43 9.59 13.41 8.15
C ASN A 43 9.38 12.06 7.46
N ILE A 44 8.48 12.04 6.49
CA ILE A 44 8.11 10.82 5.75
C ILE A 44 9.25 10.26 4.91
N HIS A 45 10.16 11.09 4.42
CA HIS A 45 11.31 10.65 3.63
C HIS A 45 12.23 9.75 4.46
N ASP A 46 12.61 10.20 5.67
CA ASP A 46 13.47 9.45 6.56
C ASP A 46 12.78 8.18 7.06
N LEU A 47 11.47 8.26 7.33
CA LEU A 47 10.63 7.13 7.70
C LEU A 47 10.65 6.02 6.63
N LEU A 48 10.32 6.36 5.38
CA LEU A 48 10.24 5.38 4.30
C LEU A 48 11.63 4.86 3.88
N SER A 49 12.66 5.71 3.97
CA SER A 49 14.05 5.28 3.76
C SER A 49 14.50 4.27 4.82
N ALA A 50 14.15 4.50 6.09
CA ALA A 50 14.45 3.55 7.17
C ALA A 50 13.73 2.22 6.98
N LEU A 51 12.49 2.24 6.49
CA LEU A 51 11.74 1.03 6.14
C LEU A 51 12.42 0.27 5.00
N ALA A 52 12.78 0.94 3.92
CA ALA A 52 13.44 0.34 2.77
C ALA A 52 14.81 -0.28 3.14
N LEU A 53 15.52 0.35 4.08
CA LEU A 53 16.80 -0.13 4.62
C LEU A 53 16.64 -1.17 5.74
N LYS A 54 15.41 -1.63 6.03
CA LYS A 54 15.10 -2.61 7.09
C LYS A 54 15.56 -2.20 8.50
N ARG A 55 15.65 -0.89 8.76
CA ARG A 55 15.92 -0.35 10.10
C ARG A 55 14.70 -0.41 11.01
N ILE A 56 13.51 -0.42 10.42
CA ILE A 56 12.21 -0.67 11.03
C ILE A 56 11.48 -1.74 10.21
N ASP A 57 10.53 -2.40 10.84
CA ASP A 57 9.82 -3.52 10.25
C ASP A 57 8.55 -3.05 9.52
N TYR A 58 7.89 -2.03 10.08
CA TYR A 58 6.69 -1.40 9.52
C TYR A 58 6.73 0.10 9.65
N ALA A 59 5.96 0.79 8.82
CA ALA A 59 5.71 2.22 8.92
C ALA A 59 4.20 2.47 8.89
N VAL A 60 3.70 3.28 9.83
CA VAL A 60 2.31 3.73 9.86
C VAL A 60 2.28 5.21 9.53
N THR A 61 1.70 5.55 8.40
CA THR A 61 1.68 6.93 7.89
C THR A 61 0.48 7.14 6.95
N ASN A 62 0.29 8.37 6.47
CA ASN A 62 -0.75 8.68 5.50
C ASN A 62 -0.47 8.01 4.15
N HIS A 63 -1.44 7.24 3.66
CA HIS A 63 -1.30 6.48 2.41
C HIS A 63 -0.99 7.37 1.19
N ALA A 64 -1.61 8.55 1.09
CA ALA A 64 -1.40 9.46 -0.02
C ALA A 64 0.04 10.00 -0.04
N SER A 65 0.51 10.47 1.12
CA SER A 65 1.87 10.99 1.29
C SER A 65 2.91 9.90 1.05
N ALA A 66 2.67 8.70 1.58
CA ALA A 66 3.57 7.56 1.36
C ALA A 66 3.67 7.18 -0.12
N SER A 67 2.53 7.05 -0.81
CA SER A 67 2.48 6.70 -2.23
C SER A 67 3.22 7.72 -3.09
N TYR A 68 3.00 9.01 -2.85
CA TYR A 68 3.70 10.08 -3.54
C TYR A 68 5.21 10.03 -3.29
N THR A 69 5.62 9.89 -2.04
CA THR A 69 7.04 9.88 -1.66
C THR A 69 7.78 8.66 -2.25
N VAL A 70 7.17 7.48 -2.18
CA VAL A 70 7.71 6.25 -2.78
C VAL A 70 7.95 6.42 -4.27
N GLN A 71 6.96 6.98 -4.97
CA GLN A 71 7.05 7.20 -6.41
C GLN A 71 8.08 8.28 -6.76
N HIS A 72 8.04 9.42 -6.07
CA HIS A 72 8.91 10.55 -6.37
C HIS A 72 10.40 10.26 -6.11
N LEU A 73 10.68 9.52 -5.05
CA LEU A 73 12.04 9.12 -4.65
C LEU A 73 12.46 7.76 -5.19
N GLN A 74 11.61 7.11 -5.98
CA GLN A 74 11.87 5.77 -6.53
C GLN A 74 12.28 4.74 -5.46
N ILE A 75 11.70 4.84 -4.27
CA ILE A 75 11.95 3.90 -3.19
C ILE A 75 11.40 2.53 -3.59
N THR A 76 12.26 1.51 -3.56
CA THR A 76 11.89 0.13 -3.87
C THR A 76 11.94 -0.74 -2.61
N GLY A 77 11.37 -1.94 -2.68
CA GLY A 77 11.48 -2.91 -1.58
C GLY A 77 10.48 -2.69 -0.44
N ILE A 78 9.48 -1.83 -0.58
CA ILE A 78 8.38 -1.66 0.35
C ILE A 78 7.03 -1.92 -0.33
N LYS A 79 6.04 -2.33 0.45
CA LYS A 79 4.67 -2.61 -0.02
C LYS A 79 3.64 -2.05 0.94
N LEU A 80 2.43 -1.80 0.48
CA LEU A 80 1.29 -1.56 1.34
C LEU A 80 0.88 -2.88 2.01
N ALA A 81 1.01 -2.94 3.33
CA ALA A 81 0.69 -4.14 4.10
C ALA A 81 -0.80 -4.22 4.48
N ALA A 82 -1.39 -3.11 4.92
CA ALA A 82 -2.80 -2.98 5.28
C ALA A 82 -3.26 -1.52 5.27
N ILE A 83 -4.57 -1.32 5.28
CA ILE A 83 -5.19 -0.01 5.50
C ILE A 83 -5.82 -0.04 6.90
N THR A 84 -5.47 0.94 7.73
CA THR A 84 -6.03 1.06 9.06
C THR A 84 -7.44 1.67 9.02
N PRO A 85 -8.31 1.36 9.99
CA PRO A 85 -9.66 1.94 10.06
C PRO A 85 -9.66 3.43 10.46
N PHE A 86 -8.51 3.96 10.86
CA PHE A 86 -8.40 5.34 11.32
C PHE A 86 -8.31 6.31 10.14
N GLN A 87 -9.12 7.37 10.22
CA GLN A 87 -9.16 8.41 9.21
C GLN A 87 -8.60 9.70 9.79
N SER A 88 -7.70 10.36 9.04
CA SER A 88 -7.22 11.70 9.36
C SER A 88 -8.02 12.70 8.52
N PRO A 89 -9.05 13.34 9.09
CA PRO A 89 -9.83 14.33 8.36
C PRO A 89 -8.96 15.58 8.11
N LEU A 90 -8.80 15.94 6.86
CA LEU A 90 -8.11 17.16 6.48
C LEU A 90 -9.11 18.31 6.36
N THR A 91 -8.73 19.47 6.89
CA THR A 91 -9.54 20.69 6.82
C THR A 91 -8.72 21.84 6.26
N ILE A 92 -9.41 22.79 5.64
CA ILE A 92 -8.79 24.04 5.17
C ILE A 92 -8.93 25.08 6.29
N GLY A 93 -7.80 25.58 6.79
CA GLY A 93 -7.79 26.71 7.74
C GLY A 93 -8.01 28.03 7.02
N VAL A 94 -8.95 28.85 7.52
CA VAL A 94 -9.20 30.20 7.02
C VAL A 94 -8.90 31.20 8.13
N ARG A 95 -8.30 32.34 7.79
CA ARG A 95 -8.03 33.44 8.74
C ARG A 95 -9.34 33.95 9.34
N ASN A 96 -9.30 34.29 10.63
CA ASN A 96 -10.46 34.75 11.37
C ASN A 96 -11.07 36.06 10.85
N ASP A 97 -10.27 36.88 10.17
CA ASP A 97 -10.71 38.15 9.56
C ASP A 97 -11.33 37.96 8.16
N TRP A 98 -11.45 36.73 7.68
CA TRP A 98 -12.04 36.45 6.37
C TRP A 98 -13.02 35.27 6.39
N PRO A 99 -14.06 35.31 7.23
CA PRO A 99 -15.01 34.21 7.40
C PRO A 99 -15.84 33.92 6.14
N GLU A 100 -16.01 34.92 5.24
CA GLU A 100 -16.77 34.78 3.99
C GLU A 100 -16.17 33.78 3.02
N LEU A 101 -14.89 33.46 3.18
CA LEU A 101 -14.21 32.44 2.36
C LEU A 101 -14.69 31.03 2.66
N ILE A 102 -15.15 30.75 3.89
CA ILE A 102 -15.59 29.41 4.31
C ILE A 102 -16.72 28.85 3.42
N PRO A 103 -17.86 29.56 3.24
CA PRO A 103 -18.94 29.07 2.39
C PRO A 103 -18.53 28.96 0.92
N ILE A 104 -17.63 29.81 0.42
CA ILE A 104 -17.11 29.75 -0.94
C ILE A 104 -16.30 28.46 -1.14
N LEU A 105 -15.38 28.16 -0.22
CA LEU A 105 -14.58 26.94 -0.28
C LEU A 105 -15.44 25.68 -0.13
N ASN A 106 -16.39 25.68 0.80
CA ASN A 106 -17.28 24.54 0.99
C ASN A 106 -18.13 24.27 -0.26
N LYS A 107 -18.63 25.33 -0.92
CA LYS A 107 -19.35 25.20 -2.17
C LYS A 107 -18.45 24.62 -3.28
N ALA A 108 -17.25 25.18 -3.44
CA ALA A 108 -16.30 24.71 -4.45
C ALA A 108 -15.90 23.23 -4.23
N LEU A 109 -15.71 22.80 -2.97
CA LEU A 109 -15.43 21.40 -2.64
C LEU A 109 -16.62 20.48 -2.92
N ALA A 110 -17.86 20.95 -2.66
CA ALA A 110 -19.08 20.19 -2.93
C ALA A 110 -19.37 20.04 -4.44
N ASP A 111 -18.90 20.98 -5.26
CA ASP A 111 -19.07 20.96 -6.71
C ASP A 111 -18.11 19.99 -7.42
N ILE A 112 -17.10 19.45 -6.71
CA ILE A 112 -16.18 18.43 -7.26
C ILE A 112 -16.95 17.12 -7.43
N SER A 113 -17.15 16.71 -8.68
CA SER A 113 -17.85 15.47 -8.99
C SER A 113 -17.08 14.22 -8.56
N PRO A 114 -17.77 13.08 -8.35
CA PRO A 114 -17.10 11.80 -8.06
C PRO A 114 -16.06 11.42 -9.12
N GLN A 115 -16.31 11.74 -10.39
CA GLN A 115 -15.38 11.49 -11.49
C GLN A 115 -14.10 12.33 -11.34
N GLN A 116 -14.23 13.62 -11.05
CA GLN A 116 -13.08 14.50 -10.81
C GLN A 116 -12.28 14.04 -9.59
N HIS A 117 -12.95 13.60 -8.51
CA HIS A 117 -12.27 12.98 -7.36
C HIS A 117 -11.47 11.75 -7.75
N GLN A 118 -12.00 10.91 -8.66
CA GLN A 118 -11.31 9.73 -9.15
C GLN A 118 -10.09 10.11 -10.00
N GLU A 119 -10.22 11.09 -10.89
CA GLU A 119 -9.11 11.59 -11.72
C GLU A 119 -7.98 12.18 -10.86
N ILE A 120 -8.33 12.99 -9.84
CA ILE A 120 -7.35 13.53 -8.89
C ILE A 120 -6.64 12.39 -8.16
N ARG A 121 -7.39 11.41 -7.63
CA ARG A 121 -6.80 10.24 -6.97
C ARG A 121 -5.89 9.46 -7.91
N GLN A 122 -6.30 9.21 -9.14
CA GLN A 122 -5.46 8.50 -10.12
C GLN A 122 -4.19 9.26 -10.44
N ARG A 123 -4.24 10.58 -10.52
CA ARG A 123 -3.07 11.41 -10.80
C ARG A 123 -2.06 11.44 -9.64
N TRP A 124 -2.54 11.53 -8.41
CA TRP A 124 -1.69 11.76 -7.24
C TRP A 124 -1.43 10.52 -6.40
N LEU A 125 -2.34 9.55 -6.44
CA LEU A 125 -2.29 8.32 -5.63
C LEU A 125 -2.17 7.06 -6.49
N SER A 126 -1.81 7.20 -7.77
CA SER A 126 -1.52 6.02 -8.58
C SER A 126 -0.31 5.32 -7.97
N VAL A 127 -0.60 4.46 -7.02
CA VAL A 127 0.32 3.38 -6.67
C VAL A 127 0.64 2.74 -8.01
N HIS A 128 1.89 2.74 -8.40
CA HIS A 128 2.35 1.88 -9.49
C HIS A 128 1.67 0.55 -9.27
N LYS A 129 0.76 0.13 -10.18
CA LYS A 129 0.35 -1.27 -10.23
C LYS A 129 1.68 -1.99 -10.29
N GLN A 130 2.09 -2.57 -9.16
CA GLN A 130 3.23 -3.48 -9.18
C GLN A 130 2.86 -4.44 -10.30
N ASN A 131 3.58 -4.37 -11.40
CA ASN A 131 3.44 -5.37 -12.44
C ASN A 131 3.67 -6.67 -11.69
N VAL A 132 2.61 -7.47 -11.58
CA VAL A 132 2.70 -8.81 -10.99
C VAL A 132 3.60 -9.56 -11.96
N TYR A 133 4.88 -9.64 -11.60
CA TYR A 133 5.83 -10.41 -12.39
C TYR A 133 5.47 -11.89 -12.24
N LEU A 134 5.72 -12.66 -13.28
CA LEU A 134 5.56 -14.12 -13.25
C LEU A 134 6.23 -14.75 -12.01
N SER A 135 7.32 -14.15 -11.53
CA SER A 135 7.98 -14.51 -10.27
C SER A 135 7.08 -14.38 -9.03
N ASP A 136 6.13 -13.43 -9.02
CA ASP A 136 5.24 -13.23 -7.88
C ASP A 136 4.13 -14.28 -7.86
N VAL A 137 3.68 -14.74 -9.05
CA VAL A 137 2.72 -15.84 -9.17
C VAL A 137 3.31 -17.14 -8.64
N TRP A 138 4.59 -17.43 -8.93
CA TRP A 138 5.30 -18.59 -8.41
C TRP A 138 5.41 -18.59 -6.88
N ARG A 139 5.59 -17.43 -6.27
CA ARG A 139 5.72 -17.28 -4.82
C ARG A 139 4.36 -17.32 -4.09
N LEU A 140 3.34 -16.70 -4.67
CA LEU A 140 2.02 -16.59 -4.03
C LEU A 140 1.17 -17.84 -4.17
N HIS A 141 1.30 -18.57 -5.29
CA HIS A 141 0.46 -19.71 -5.63
C HIS A 141 1.28 -20.83 -6.31
N PRO A 142 2.24 -21.46 -5.62
CA PRO A 142 3.07 -22.51 -6.19
C PRO A 142 2.25 -23.73 -6.61
N ASP A 143 1.16 -24.00 -5.91
CA ASP A 143 0.17 -25.04 -6.19
C ASP A 143 -0.55 -24.84 -7.54
N ILE A 144 -1.00 -23.61 -7.83
CA ILE A 144 -1.66 -23.27 -9.12
C ILE A 144 -0.69 -23.45 -10.28
N VAL A 145 0.57 -23.02 -10.11
CA VAL A 145 1.60 -23.15 -11.14
C VAL A 145 1.93 -24.63 -11.39
N LEU A 146 2.00 -25.42 -10.35
CA LEU A 146 2.28 -26.85 -10.45
C LEU A 146 1.14 -27.59 -11.17
N ILE A 147 -0.11 -27.27 -10.86
CA ILE A 147 -1.28 -27.79 -11.55
C ILE A 147 -1.28 -27.40 -13.03
N ALA A 148 -0.97 -26.15 -13.35
CA ALA A 148 -0.92 -25.67 -14.73
C ALA A 148 0.15 -26.41 -15.55
N LEU A 149 1.33 -26.68 -14.97
CA LEU A 149 2.40 -27.46 -15.60
C LEU A 149 1.99 -28.91 -15.81
N LEU A 150 1.31 -29.54 -14.86
CA LEU A 150 0.80 -30.91 -15.00
C LEU A 150 -0.23 -31.02 -16.12
N VAL A 151 -1.16 -30.06 -16.21
CA VAL A 151 -2.17 -30.01 -17.30
C VAL A 151 -1.47 -29.84 -18.65
N LEU A 152 -0.47 -28.96 -18.74
CA LEU A 152 0.28 -28.75 -19.97
C LEU A 152 1.03 -30.03 -20.40
N ALA A 153 1.69 -30.71 -19.44
CA ALA A 153 2.38 -31.97 -19.71
C ALA A 153 1.41 -33.05 -20.20
N LEU A 154 0.23 -33.16 -19.61
CA LEU A 154 -0.83 -34.10 -20.02
C LEU A 154 -1.30 -33.83 -21.44
N LEU A 155 -1.51 -32.55 -21.81
CA LEU A 155 -1.86 -32.15 -23.17
C LEU A 155 -0.79 -32.53 -24.20
N VAL A 156 0.49 -32.32 -23.85
CA VAL A 156 1.59 -32.70 -24.73
C VAL A 156 1.65 -34.21 -24.92
N ILE A 157 1.51 -34.99 -23.85
CA ILE A 157 1.52 -36.44 -23.91
C ILE A 157 0.34 -36.96 -24.77
N THR A 158 -0.86 -36.42 -24.57
CA THR A 158 -2.04 -36.83 -25.36
C THR A 158 -1.90 -36.49 -26.83
N THR A 159 -1.32 -35.35 -27.17
CA THR A 159 -1.05 -34.99 -28.57
C THR A 159 -0.01 -35.91 -29.23
N ILE A 160 1.05 -36.25 -28.50
CA ILE A 160 2.07 -37.19 -28.97
C ILE A 160 1.47 -38.59 -29.21
N VAL A 161 0.72 -39.12 -28.24
CA VAL A 161 0.05 -40.43 -28.37
C VAL A 161 -0.92 -40.44 -29.52
N PHE A 162 -1.71 -39.37 -29.68
CA PHE A 162 -2.65 -39.23 -30.82
C PHE A 162 -1.91 -39.21 -32.16
N TYR A 163 -0.80 -38.49 -32.25
CA TYR A 163 0.02 -38.43 -33.46
C TYR A 163 0.61 -39.81 -33.85
N PHE A 164 1.13 -40.55 -32.88
CA PHE A 164 1.65 -41.89 -33.14
C PHE A 164 0.56 -42.90 -33.51
N ARG A 165 -0.63 -42.78 -32.91
CA ARG A 165 -1.78 -43.65 -33.25
C ARG A 165 -2.33 -43.40 -34.65
N GLN A 166 -2.16 -42.23 -35.23
CA GLN A 166 -2.55 -41.95 -36.63
C GLN A 166 -1.52 -42.45 -37.65
N ARG A 167 -0.32 -42.74 -37.25
CA ARG A 167 0.76 -43.23 -38.13
C ARG A 167 0.92 -44.75 -38.14
N LEU A 168 0.27 -45.45 -37.23
CA LEU A 168 0.13 -46.91 -37.25
C LEU A 168 -1.13 -47.37 -37.96
#